data_15ec5719910f56aa184803357dd87b9e
#
_entry.id   15ec5719910f56aa184803357dd87b9e
#
_cell.length_a   1.000
_cell.length_b   1.000
_cell.length_c   1.000
_cell.angle_alpha   90.00
_cell.angle_beta   90.00
_cell.angle_gamma   90.00
#
_symmetry.space_group_name_H-M   'P 1'
#
loop_
_entity.id
_entity.type
_entity.pdbx_description
1 polymer ?
#
loop_
_entity_poly.entity_id
_entity_poly.type
_entity_poly.pdbx_seq_one_letter_code
_entity_poly.pdbx_strand_id
1 'polypeptide(L)'
;NKWGSSSQTMDAVAKHMLDTYGYTAGSYNSITFPTTQEQLLVKLNGNINDNHAAELIYQVTEDSFYSNYDSSANPVFSNNYYEIPPETDRVTLNIYSDWTDRFSTRIRFSDRFFEQDANSGDGGYGGLMPEFHIYGLPNREIIYVGADRYRGHNLIEVDQQLMSIKGNLDLDDHYITFGYETDSSSIYNSFINRYTGELNFSSLDDFYAGNYNRVEVFAVSIDAGGPYSLVRDDPALPAARFDIDETIMYIQDEWQVSDTLSLVFGVRHYDFDIPQQTLLNTSYESKFGFRNNATVSYTITQPRFSFDMDVSDSLFGDSDKVVAASLTGGYGLFHGRLPKVFFSNGFGRSSVDSFYSRFGGGGPCLLYTSDAAD
;
A
#
# COMPACT_ATOMS: atom_id res chain seq x y z
N ASN A 1 -15.51 15.98 -27.58
CA ASN A 1 -14.67 14.80 -27.43
C ASN A 1 -13.31 15.23 -26.89
N LYS A 2 -12.91 14.69 -25.76
CA LYS A 2 -11.57 14.92 -25.15
C LYS A 2 -10.46 14.26 -26.01
N TRP A 3 -10.83 13.26 -26.81
CA TRP A 3 -9.94 12.39 -27.56
C TRP A 3 -10.00 12.70 -29.06
N GLY A 4 -8.94 12.39 -29.80
CA GLY A 4 -8.90 12.48 -31.25
C GLY A 4 -9.68 11.37 -31.96
N SER A 5 -9.86 10.22 -31.29
CA SER A 5 -10.67 9.13 -31.81
C SER A 5 -12.15 9.53 -31.88
N SER A 6 -12.80 9.23 -33.01
CA SER A 6 -14.20 9.58 -33.22
C SER A 6 -15.13 8.67 -32.41
N SER A 7 -16.34 9.15 -32.10
CA SER A 7 -17.37 8.30 -31.50
C SER A 7 -17.69 7.09 -32.36
N GLN A 8 -17.69 7.26 -33.69
CA GLN A 8 -17.90 6.15 -34.62
C GLN A 8 -16.84 5.06 -34.47
N THR A 9 -15.57 5.43 -34.22
CA THR A 9 -14.49 4.44 -33.97
C THR A 9 -14.72 3.71 -32.66
N MET A 10 -15.06 4.43 -31.61
CA MET A 10 -15.35 3.80 -30.29
C MET A 10 -16.53 2.87 -30.34
N ASP A 11 -17.63 3.26 -31.02
CA ASP A 11 -18.82 2.43 -31.23
C ASP A 11 -18.48 1.16 -32.03
N ALA A 12 -17.65 1.28 -33.06
CA ALA A 12 -17.21 0.15 -33.87
C ALA A 12 -16.33 -0.84 -33.06
N VAL A 13 -15.45 -0.32 -32.21
CA VAL A 13 -14.65 -1.17 -31.30
C VAL A 13 -15.54 -1.88 -30.30
N ALA A 14 -16.45 -1.17 -29.64
CA ALA A 14 -17.39 -1.77 -28.68
C ALA A 14 -18.26 -2.86 -29.35
N LYS A 15 -18.77 -2.57 -30.55
CA LYS A 15 -19.55 -3.56 -31.32
C LYS A 15 -18.73 -4.79 -31.67
N HIS A 16 -17.48 -4.63 -32.11
CA HIS A 16 -16.59 -5.75 -32.45
C HIS A 16 -16.30 -6.62 -31.21
N MET A 17 -16.07 -6.03 -30.06
CA MET A 17 -15.88 -6.73 -28.79
C MET A 17 -17.11 -7.58 -28.44
N LEU A 18 -18.31 -7.03 -28.62
CA LEU A 18 -19.55 -7.75 -28.37
C LEU A 18 -19.77 -8.88 -29.38
N ASP A 19 -19.63 -8.59 -30.66
CA ASP A 19 -19.95 -9.55 -31.74
C ASP A 19 -18.96 -10.73 -31.81
N THR A 20 -17.68 -10.45 -31.53
CA THR A 20 -16.59 -11.44 -31.70
C THR A 20 -16.28 -12.18 -30.39
N TYR A 21 -16.30 -11.48 -29.25
CA TYR A 21 -15.90 -12.04 -27.97
C TYR A 21 -17.05 -12.13 -26.97
N GLY A 22 -18.26 -11.65 -27.32
CA GLY A 22 -19.42 -11.59 -26.41
C GLY A 22 -19.20 -10.61 -25.25
N TYR A 23 -18.21 -9.71 -25.33
CA TYR A 23 -17.79 -8.81 -24.26
C TYR A 23 -18.43 -7.42 -24.40
N THR A 24 -19.08 -6.96 -23.33
CA THR A 24 -19.63 -5.61 -23.25
C THR A 24 -18.55 -4.66 -22.74
N ALA A 25 -18.04 -3.77 -23.59
CA ALA A 25 -16.98 -2.82 -23.21
C ALA A 25 -17.44 -1.71 -22.23
N GLY A 26 -18.73 -1.45 -22.18
CA GLY A 26 -19.30 -0.37 -21.40
C GLY A 26 -19.31 0.96 -22.16
N SER A 27 -19.43 2.07 -21.43
CA SER A 27 -19.47 3.42 -21.99
C SER A 27 -18.07 4.01 -22.12
N TYR A 28 -17.88 4.85 -23.15
CA TYR A 28 -16.67 5.67 -23.30
C TYR A 28 -16.98 7.18 -23.15
N ASN A 29 -18.24 7.54 -22.93
CA ASN A 29 -18.70 8.90 -22.77
C ASN A 29 -19.28 9.09 -21.35
N SER A 30 -18.96 10.22 -20.71
CA SER A 30 -19.55 10.61 -19.43
C SER A 30 -19.47 9.50 -18.37
N ILE A 31 -18.32 8.86 -18.24
CA ILE A 31 -18.10 7.83 -17.24
C ILE A 31 -18.12 8.49 -15.85
N THR A 32 -19.05 8.05 -15.01
CA THR A 32 -19.18 8.50 -13.63
C THR A 32 -19.39 7.28 -12.75
N PHE A 33 -18.57 7.15 -11.74
CA PHE A 33 -18.70 6.11 -10.73
C PHE A 33 -18.98 6.75 -9.37
N PRO A 34 -19.82 6.12 -8.54
CA PRO A 34 -20.01 6.58 -7.16
C PRO A 34 -18.72 6.37 -6.36
N THR A 35 -18.50 7.25 -5.41
CA THR A 35 -17.53 7.03 -4.33
C THR A 35 -18.34 6.95 -3.04
N THR A 36 -18.14 5.89 -2.28
CA THR A 36 -18.84 5.69 -1.01
C THR A 36 -17.82 5.51 0.10
N GLN A 37 -18.18 5.99 1.29
CA GLN A 37 -17.43 5.75 2.52
C GLN A 37 -18.44 5.50 3.64
N GLU A 38 -18.31 4.38 4.30
CA GLU A 38 -19.11 4.03 5.48
C GLU A 38 -18.16 3.84 6.67
N GLN A 39 -18.53 4.43 7.80
CA GLN A 39 -17.73 4.35 9.02
C GLN A 39 -18.63 4.09 10.22
N LEU A 40 -18.23 3.10 11.04
CA LEU A 40 -18.79 2.87 12.35
C LEU A 40 -17.70 3.06 13.39
N LEU A 41 -17.97 3.91 14.38
CA LEU A 41 -17.12 4.09 15.55
C LEU A 41 -17.96 3.88 16.82
N VAL A 42 -17.53 2.92 17.63
CA VAL A 42 -18.09 2.69 18.98
C VAL A 42 -16.97 2.89 19.98
N LYS A 43 -17.21 3.77 20.96
CA LYS A 43 -16.26 4.09 22.00
C LYS A 43 -16.93 3.90 23.38
N LEU A 44 -16.34 3.06 24.21
CA LEU A 44 -16.74 2.82 25.58
C LEU A 44 -15.66 3.31 26.52
N ASN A 45 -16.01 4.17 27.45
CA ASN A 45 -15.11 4.66 28.49
C ASN A 45 -15.65 4.21 29.87
N GLY A 46 -14.74 3.77 30.70
CA GLY A 46 -15.07 3.37 32.07
C GLY A 46 -14.01 3.80 33.06
N ASN A 47 -14.42 4.46 34.14
CA ASN A 47 -13.56 4.68 35.29
C ASN A 47 -13.63 3.44 36.17
N ILE A 48 -12.52 2.76 36.38
CA ILE A 48 -12.41 1.60 37.25
C ILE A 48 -12.43 2.07 38.71
N ASN A 49 -11.72 3.16 38.96
CA ASN A 49 -11.72 3.93 40.21
C ASN A 49 -11.18 5.35 39.91
N ASP A 50 -10.91 6.13 40.96
CA ASP A 50 -10.43 7.53 40.81
C ASP A 50 -9.10 7.66 40.05
N ASN A 51 -8.28 6.60 40.08
CA ASN A 51 -6.92 6.62 39.52
C ASN A 51 -6.76 5.77 38.26
N HIS A 52 -7.76 4.97 37.88
CA HIS A 52 -7.66 4.06 36.75
C HIS A 52 -8.89 4.14 35.85
N ALA A 53 -8.64 4.30 34.55
CA ALA A 53 -9.66 4.32 33.51
C ALA A 53 -9.31 3.38 32.35
N ALA A 54 -10.33 2.86 31.70
CA ALA A 54 -10.19 2.07 30.50
C ALA A 54 -11.05 2.64 29.38
N GLU A 55 -10.57 2.51 28.16
CA GLU A 55 -11.25 2.92 26.94
C GLU A 55 -11.16 1.80 25.91
N LEU A 56 -12.32 1.33 25.44
CA LEU A 56 -12.43 0.38 24.34
C LEU A 56 -12.97 1.11 23.11
N ILE A 57 -12.29 1.00 21.98
CA ILE A 57 -12.69 1.57 20.71
C ILE A 57 -12.83 0.44 19.70
N TYR A 58 -13.98 0.36 19.04
CA TYR A 58 -14.23 -0.45 17.87
C TYR A 58 -14.49 0.47 16.68
N GLN A 59 -13.77 0.26 15.58
CA GLN A 59 -13.90 1.05 14.37
C GLN A 59 -13.92 0.14 13.15
N VAL A 60 -14.90 0.36 12.28
CA VAL A 60 -14.98 -0.22 10.94
C VAL A 60 -15.00 0.93 9.92
N THR A 61 -14.26 0.78 8.85
CA THR A 61 -14.28 1.71 7.71
C THR A 61 -14.32 0.90 6.42
N GLU A 62 -15.32 1.14 5.60
CA GLU A 62 -15.50 0.54 4.29
C GLU A 62 -15.57 1.67 3.26
N ASP A 63 -14.66 1.67 2.31
CA ASP A 63 -14.61 2.65 1.24
C ASP A 63 -14.80 1.96 -0.11
N SER A 64 -15.31 2.67 -1.09
CA SER A 64 -15.30 2.24 -2.50
C SER A 64 -15.09 3.45 -3.40
N PHE A 65 -14.09 3.37 -4.25
CA PHE A 65 -13.85 4.35 -5.29
C PHE A 65 -13.29 3.68 -6.54
N TYR A 66 -13.44 4.35 -7.68
CA TYR A 66 -13.02 3.83 -8.98
C TYR A 66 -11.85 4.63 -9.53
N SER A 67 -10.94 3.94 -10.20
CA SER A 67 -9.78 4.55 -10.83
C SER A 67 -9.50 3.92 -12.20
N ASN A 68 -8.67 4.59 -12.98
CA ASN A 68 -8.10 4.06 -14.22
C ASN A 68 -6.76 4.74 -14.51
N TYR A 69 -5.73 3.96 -14.74
CA TYR A 69 -4.38 4.47 -14.97
C TYR A 69 -4.24 5.20 -16.30
N ASP A 70 -4.90 4.70 -17.36
CA ASP A 70 -4.69 5.13 -18.73
C ASP A 70 -5.66 6.24 -19.18
N SER A 71 -6.75 6.48 -18.46
CA SER A 71 -7.83 7.40 -18.85
C SER A 71 -7.43 8.88 -18.97
N SER A 72 -6.31 9.29 -18.41
CA SER A 72 -5.85 10.68 -18.48
C SER A 72 -5.34 11.07 -19.87
N ALA A 73 -4.76 10.14 -20.61
CA ALA A 73 -4.12 10.36 -21.89
C ALA A 73 -4.76 9.63 -23.08
N ASN A 74 -5.59 8.61 -22.83
CA ASN A 74 -6.07 7.70 -23.83
C ASN A 74 -7.57 7.42 -23.74
N PRO A 75 -8.26 7.09 -24.84
CA PRO A 75 -9.63 6.60 -24.83
C PRO A 75 -9.75 5.25 -24.11
N VAL A 76 -10.62 5.19 -23.12
CA VAL A 76 -10.92 3.97 -22.38
C VAL A 76 -12.42 3.76 -22.27
N PHE A 77 -12.84 2.52 -22.12
CA PHE A 77 -14.22 2.13 -21.83
C PHE A 77 -14.47 1.99 -20.32
N SER A 78 -15.71 2.10 -19.87
CA SER A 78 -16.03 2.04 -18.44
C SER A 78 -15.65 0.72 -17.79
N ASN A 79 -15.66 -0.39 -18.52
CA ASN A 79 -15.30 -1.71 -17.99
C ASN A 79 -13.77 -1.93 -17.89
N ASN A 80 -12.96 -0.95 -18.33
CA ASN A 80 -11.53 -0.90 -18.05
C ASN A 80 -11.22 -0.16 -16.73
N TYR A 81 -12.20 0.52 -16.14
CA TYR A 81 -12.05 1.09 -14.79
C TYR A 81 -12.10 -0.03 -13.75
N TYR A 82 -11.41 0.17 -12.65
CA TYR A 82 -11.38 -0.76 -11.54
C TYR A 82 -11.84 -0.10 -10.25
N GLU A 83 -12.51 -0.89 -9.44
CA GLU A 83 -12.91 -0.55 -8.09
C GLU A 83 -11.74 -0.77 -7.14
N ILE A 84 -11.61 0.11 -6.16
CA ILE A 84 -10.68 0.01 -5.04
C ILE A 84 -11.53 0.09 -3.77
N PRO A 85 -11.87 -1.05 -3.14
CA PRO A 85 -12.67 -1.12 -1.94
C PRO A 85 -11.77 -1.41 -0.71
N PRO A 86 -11.07 -0.42 -0.12
CA PRO A 86 -10.33 -0.66 1.12
C PRO A 86 -11.31 -0.82 2.28
N GLU A 87 -11.06 -1.85 3.09
CA GLU A 87 -11.79 -2.16 4.30
C GLU A 87 -10.83 -2.19 5.49
N THR A 88 -11.25 -1.68 6.63
CA THR A 88 -10.46 -1.70 7.86
C THR A 88 -11.35 -1.97 9.05
N ASP A 89 -11.01 -3.04 9.79
CA ASP A 89 -11.50 -3.33 11.12
C ASP A 89 -10.43 -3.04 12.16
N ARG A 90 -10.82 -2.40 13.27
CA ARG A 90 -9.88 -2.11 14.35
C ARG A 90 -10.55 -2.20 15.71
N VAL A 91 -9.89 -2.90 16.62
CA VAL A 91 -10.18 -2.85 18.05
C VAL A 91 -9.00 -2.24 18.77
N THR A 92 -9.24 -1.28 19.67
CA THR A 92 -8.20 -0.67 20.50
C THR A 92 -8.65 -0.62 21.95
N LEU A 93 -7.81 -1.12 22.85
CA LEU A 93 -7.96 -0.99 24.29
C LEU A 93 -6.87 -0.06 24.82
N ASN A 94 -7.25 1.00 25.51
CA ASN A 94 -6.36 1.86 26.27
C ASN A 94 -6.66 1.71 27.78
N ILE A 95 -5.61 1.63 28.57
CA ILE A 95 -5.69 1.64 30.03
C ILE A 95 -4.83 2.80 30.51
N TYR A 96 -5.44 3.68 31.30
CA TYR A 96 -4.80 4.85 31.91
C TYR A 96 -4.73 4.62 33.42
N SER A 97 -3.56 4.87 34.01
CA SER A 97 -3.36 4.63 35.43
C SER A 97 -2.48 5.73 36.03
N ASP A 98 -3.01 6.43 37.01
CA ASP A 98 -2.30 7.37 37.87
C ASP A 98 -1.94 6.64 39.18
N TRP A 99 -0.71 6.11 39.24
CA TRP A 99 -0.25 5.29 40.38
C TRP A 99 0.05 6.15 41.60
N THR A 100 0.50 7.36 41.35
CA THR A 100 0.74 8.40 42.35
C THR A 100 0.51 9.76 41.69
N ASP A 101 0.52 10.85 42.46
CA ASP A 101 0.44 12.22 41.93
C ASP A 101 1.57 12.56 40.95
N ARG A 102 2.64 11.76 40.93
CA ARG A 102 3.85 11.98 40.13
C ARG A 102 4.12 10.89 39.09
N PHE A 103 3.44 9.77 39.13
CA PHE A 103 3.70 8.64 38.22
C PHE A 103 2.41 8.14 37.58
N SER A 104 2.40 8.17 36.24
CA SER A 104 1.29 7.66 35.45
C SER A 104 1.77 6.72 34.34
N THR A 105 0.89 5.84 33.91
CA THR A 105 1.13 4.95 32.77
C THR A 105 -0.07 4.90 31.83
N ARG A 106 0.22 4.69 30.57
CA ARG A 106 -0.77 4.32 29.55
C ARG A 106 -0.32 3.04 28.88
N ILE A 107 -1.21 2.04 28.89
CA ILE A 107 -1.06 0.80 28.14
C ILE A 107 -2.05 0.84 26.98
N ARG A 108 -1.59 0.47 25.79
CA ARG A 108 -2.43 0.38 24.59
C ARG A 108 -2.23 -0.96 23.92
N PHE A 109 -3.35 -1.61 23.59
CA PHE A 109 -3.43 -2.71 22.65
C PHE A 109 -4.27 -2.28 21.46
N SER A 110 -3.83 -2.59 20.25
CA SER A 110 -4.63 -2.39 19.05
C SER A 110 -4.42 -3.57 18.11
N ASP A 111 -5.53 -4.15 17.69
CA ASP A 111 -5.61 -5.16 16.66
C ASP A 111 -6.31 -4.53 15.45
N ARG A 112 -5.74 -4.69 14.26
CA ARG A 112 -6.25 -4.12 13.02
C ARG A 112 -6.12 -5.12 11.90
N PHE A 113 -7.23 -5.39 11.23
CA PHE A 113 -7.27 -6.02 9.92
C PHE A 113 -7.51 -4.97 8.84
N PHE A 114 -6.79 -5.08 7.74
CA PHE A 114 -6.97 -4.27 6.54
C PHE A 114 -7.00 -5.19 5.33
N GLU A 115 -8.02 -5.02 4.49
CA GLU A 115 -8.15 -5.71 3.20
C GLU A 115 -8.43 -4.71 2.09
N GLN A 116 -7.91 -4.99 0.91
CA GLN A 116 -8.28 -4.31 -0.32
C GLN A 116 -8.17 -5.30 -1.48
N ASP A 117 -9.31 -5.69 -2.02
CA ASP A 117 -9.42 -6.52 -3.23
C ASP A 117 -9.85 -5.64 -4.43
N ALA A 118 -8.87 -5.08 -5.13
CA ALA A 118 -9.13 -4.19 -6.25
C ALA A 118 -9.48 -5.00 -7.52
N ASN A 119 -10.69 -4.78 -8.03
CA ASN A 119 -11.28 -5.52 -9.14
C ASN A 119 -11.54 -4.65 -10.36
N SER A 120 -11.21 -5.16 -11.56
CA SER A 120 -11.59 -4.53 -12.83
C SER A 120 -13.05 -4.79 -13.18
N GLY A 121 -13.72 -3.83 -13.80
CA GLY A 121 -14.95 -4.06 -14.52
C GLY A 121 -14.69 -5.06 -15.67
N ASP A 122 -15.57 -6.05 -15.83
CA ASP A 122 -15.29 -7.20 -16.70
C ASP A 122 -16.31 -7.46 -17.81
N GLY A 123 -17.37 -6.66 -17.88
CA GLY A 123 -18.44 -6.88 -18.86
C GLY A 123 -19.12 -8.25 -18.76
N GLY A 124 -19.04 -8.90 -17.60
CA GLY A 124 -19.65 -10.20 -17.32
C GLY A 124 -18.70 -11.40 -17.45
N TYR A 125 -17.39 -11.16 -17.55
CA TYR A 125 -16.38 -12.23 -17.65
C TYR A 125 -15.63 -12.51 -16.33
N GLY A 126 -16.02 -11.89 -15.21
CA GLY A 126 -15.40 -12.11 -13.90
C GLY A 126 -13.91 -11.73 -13.87
N GLY A 127 -13.54 -10.64 -14.57
CA GLY A 127 -12.16 -10.18 -14.69
C GLY A 127 -11.27 -11.06 -15.57
N LEU A 128 -11.86 -11.93 -16.41
CA LEU A 128 -11.10 -12.85 -17.28
C LEU A 128 -10.81 -12.30 -18.69
N MET A 129 -11.43 -11.18 -19.10
CA MET A 129 -11.16 -10.57 -20.41
C MET A 129 -9.77 -9.93 -20.40
N PRO A 130 -8.89 -10.28 -21.36
CA PRO A 130 -7.62 -9.58 -21.55
C PRO A 130 -7.82 -8.10 -21.83
N GLU A 131 -6.80 -7.29 -21.54
CA GLU A 131 -6.75 -5.91 -22.00
C GLU A 131 -6.27 -5.85 -23.45
N PHE A 132 -7.02 -5.20 -24.33
CA PHE A 132 -6.65 -4.96 -25.71
C PHE A 132 -6.13 -3.54 -25.87
N HIS A 133 -4.93 -3.41 -26.42
CA HIS A 133 -4.28 -2.15 -26.75
C HIS A 133 -4.30 -1.96 -28.26
N ILE A 134 -5.07 -1.01 -28.75
CA ILE A 134 -5.21 -0.73 -30.18
C ILE A 134 -4.45 0.54 -30.52
N TYR A 135 -3.37 0.40 -31.26
CA TYR A 135 -2.48 1.46 -31.70
C TYR A 135 -2.86 1.98 -33.10
N GLY A 136 -2.02 2.86 -33.66
CA GLY A 136 -2.18 3.39 -35.01
C GLY A 136 -3.27 4.43 -35.17
N LEU A 137 -3.77 4.99 -34.06
CA LEU A 137 -4.78 6.02 -34.05
C LEU A 137 -4.23 7.45 -34.26
N PRO A 138 -5.06 8.44 -34.68
CA PRO A 138 -4.67 9.84 -34.70
C PRO A 138 -4.12 10.30 -33.34
N ASN A 139 -3.20 11.28 -33.36
CA ASN A 139 -2.59 11.85 -32.16
C ASN A 139 -1.78 10.85 -31.29
N ARG A 140 -1.43 9.68 -31.84
CA ARG A 140 -0.76 8.58 -31.11
C ARG A 140 -1.56 8.08 -29.90
N GLU A 141 -2.87 8.22 -29.94
CA GLU A 141 -3.75 7.65 -28.94
C GLU A 141 -3.72 6.11 -28.98
N ILE A 142 -4.09 5.50 -27.88
CA ILE A 142 -4.25 4.04 -27.75
C ILE A 142 -5.66 3.80 -27.20
N ILE A 143 -6.46 2.98 -27.88
CA ILE A 143 -7.74 2.56 -27.28
C ILE A 143 -7.46 1.38 -26.37
N TYR A 144 -7.88 1.50 -25.10
CA TYR A 144 -7.88 0.42 -24.12
C TYR A 144 -9.28 -0.12 -23.96
N VAL A 145 -9.43 -1.43 -24.15
CA VAL A 145 -10.71 -2.16 -23.99
C VAL A 145 -10.43 -3.54 -23.39
N GLY A 146 -11.31 -4.00 -22.52
CA GLY A 146 -11.11 -5.21 -21.72
C GLY A 146 -10.86 -4.84 -20.25
N ALA A 147 -10.52 -5.81 -19.42
CA ALA A 147 -10.16 -5.58 -18.01
C ALA A 147 -8.80 -4.88 -17.89
N ASP A 148 -8.64 -4.02 -16.88
CA ASP A 148 -7.35 -3.33 -16.63
C ASP A 148 -6.24 -4.34 -16.33
N ARG A 149 -5.11 -4.19 -17.02
CA ARG A 149 -3.96 -5.11 -16.90
C ARG A 149 -3.31 -5.17 -15.52
N TYR A 150 -3.52 -4.14 -14.69
CA TYR A 150 -2.96 -4.08 -13.34
C TYR A 150 -3.89 -4.58 -12.25
N ARG A 151 -5.19 -4.78 -12.58
CA ARG A 151 -6.24 -5.08 -11.60
C ARG A 151 -7.04 -6.33 -11.91
N GLY A 152 -6.53 -7.20 -12.76
CA GLY A 152 -7.12 -8.51 -12.98
C GLY A 152 -7.07 -9.42 -11.76
N HIS A 153 -6.05 -9.23 -10.89
CA HIS A 153 -5.96 -9.80 -9.56
C HIS A 153 -5.05 -8.94 -8.69
N ASN A 154 -5.61 -8.32 -7.65
CA ASN A 154 -4.87 -7.43 -6.76
C ASN A 154 -5.49 -7.40 -5.36
N LEU A 155 -5.10 -8.38 -4.54
CA LEU A 155 -5.53 -8.52 -3.15
C LEU A 155 -4.37 -8.18 -2.22
N ILE A 156 -4.62 -7.28 -1.28
CA ILE A 156 -3.72 -7.02 -0.15
C ILE A 156 -4.47 -7.20 1.16
N GLU A 157 -3.91 -7.98 2.06
CA GLU A 157 -4.38 -8.17 3.42
C GLU A 157 -3.24 -7.82 4.39
N VAL A 158 -3.57 -7.16 5.48
CA VAL A 158 -2.62 -6.80 6.53
C VAL A 158 -3.27 -7.02 7.88
N ASP A 159 -2.78 -8.00 8.63
CA ASP A 159 -3.04 -8.17 10.05
C ASP A 159 -1.98 -7.41 10.85
N GLN A 160 -2.39 -6.53 11.74
CA GLN A 160 -1.47 -5.71 12.53
C GLN A 160 -1.84 -5.71 14.00
N GLN A 161 -0.87 -6.04 14.84
CA GLN A 161 -0.99 -5.98 16.29
C GLN A 161 0.01 -4.97 16.85
N LEU A 162 -0.50 -4.01 17.58
CA LEU A 162 0.29 -2.99 18.25
C LEU A 162 0.09 -3.08 19.75
N MET A 163 1.19 -3.12 20.47
CA MET A 163 1.21 -2.97 21.93
C MET A 163 2.11 -1.79 22.29
N SER A 164 1.68 -0.92 23.20
CA SER A 164 2.55 0.11 23.74
C SER A 164 2.32 0.31 25.23
N ILE A 165 3.41 0.59 25.93
CA ILE A 165 3.43 1.02 27.33
C ILE A 165 4.20 2.33 27.38
N LYS A 166 3.56 3.39 27.86
CA LYS A 166 4.15 4.68 28.10
C LYS A 166 4.07 5.00 29.60
N GLY A 167 5.17 5.41 30.20
CA GLY A 167 5.23 5.94 31.55
C GLY A 167 5.64 7.41 31.55
N ASN A 168 5.07 8.17 32.47
CA ASN A 168 5.46 9.55 32.77
C ASN A 168 5.76 9.65 34.27
N LEU A 169 6.88 10.31 34.59
CA LEU A 169 7.34 10.54 35.95
C LEU A 169 7.68 12.00 36.14
N ASP A 170 7.00 12.67 37.05
CA ASP A 170 7.20 14.05 37.44
C ASP A 170 8.10 14.11 38.68
N LEU A 171 9.27 14.74 38.55
CA LEU A 171 10.27 14.93 39.59
C LEU A 171 10.59 16.44 39.78
N ASP A 172 9.54 17.22 39.93
CA ASP A 172 9.58 18.70 40.09
C ASP A 172 10.20 19.38 38.82
N ASP A 173 11.51 19.52 38.78
CA ASP A 173 12.21 20.17 37.65
C ASP A 173 12.42 19.22 36.45
N HIS A 174 12.16 17.93 36.59
CA HIS A 174 12.31 16.91 35.54
C HIS A 174 11.00 16.22 35.23
N TYR A 175 10.63 16.15 33.95
CA TYR A 175 9.50 15.36 33.47
C TYR A 175 10.00 14.26 32.56
N ILE A 176 10.05 13.04 33.11
CA ILE A 176 10.61 11.89 32.40
C ILE A 176 9.49 11.13 31.73
N THR A 177 9.59 10.97 30.41
CA THR A 177 8.74 10.11 29.59
C THR A 177 9.54 8.91 29.12
N PHE A 178 9.03 7.70 29.30
CA PHE A 178 9.65 6.48 28.75
C PHE A 178 8.59 5.55 28.18
N GLY A 179 9.00 4.68 27.27
CA GLY A 179 8.07 3.75 26.64
C GLY A 179 8.72 2.58 25.94
N TYR A 180 7.88 1.58 25.73
CA TYR A 180 8.13 0.38 24.96
C TYR A 180 6.95 0.15 24.02
N GLU A 181 7.22 -0.07 22.74
CA GLU A 181 6.22 -0.31 21.71
C GLU A 181 6.63 -1.51 20.86
N THR A 182 5.66 -2.35 20.50
CA THR A 182 5.81 -3.36 19.47
C THR A 182 4.73 -3.16 18.41
N ASP A 183 5.10 -3.30 17.14
CA ASP A 183 4.19 -3.30 16.00
C ASP A 183 4.55 -4.53 15.15
N SER A 184 3.70 -5.54 15.14
CA SER A 184 3.84 -6.74 14.33
C SER A 184 2.78 -6.74 13.25
N SER A 185 3.20 -6.91 12.00
CA SER A 185 2.31 -6.90 10.85
C SER A 185 2.56 -8.11 9.97
N SER A 186 1.54 -8.94 9.73
CA SER A 186 1.55 -10.01 8.72
C SER A 186 0.95 -9.47 7.43
N ILE A 187 1.68 -9.60 6.33
CA ILE A 187 1.32 -9.02 5.03
C ILE A 187 1.16 -10.14 4.00
N TYR A 188 -0.03 -10.17 3.41
CA TYR A 188 -0.31 -10.89 2.19
C TYR A 188 -0.56 -9.89 1.06
N ASN A 189 0.16 -10.02 -0.05
CA ASN A 189 -0.06 -9.17 -1.22
C ASN A 189 0.06 -10.00 -2.50
N SER A 190 -1.06 -10.23 -3.16
CA SER A 190 -1.15 -10.88 -4.46
C SER A 190 -1.46 -9.83 -5.52
N PHE A 191 -0.41 -9.19 -6.05
CA PHE A 191 -0.51 -8.24 -7.15
C PHE A 191 -0.01 -8.87 -8.44
N ILE A 192 -0.94 -9.31 -9.30
CA ILE A 192 -0.63 -10.00 -10.54
C ILE A 192 -0.97 -9.09 -11.73
N ASN A 193 0.03 -8.41 -12.21
CA ASN A 193 -0.06 -7.60 -13.42
C ASN A 193 -0.24 -8.50 -14.65
N ARG A 194 -1.17 -8.15 -15.55
CA ARG A 194 -1.53 -8.95 -16.74
C ARG A 194 -2.03 -10.37 -16.41
N TYR A 195 -2.76 -10.48 -15.31
CA TYR A 195 -3.36 -11.74 -14.88
C TYR A 195 -4.20 -12.40 -15.99
N THR A 196 -5.02 -11.61 -16.68
CA THR A 196 -5.85 -12.03 -17.81
C THR A 196 -5.15 -11.94 -19.17
N GLY A 197 -3.98 -11.30 -19.21
CA GLY A 197 -3.22 -11.02 -20.42
C GLY A 197 -3.46 -9.62 -20.99
N GLU A 198 -2.56 -9.25 -21.89
CA GLU A 198 -2.58 -8.01 -22.65
C GLU A 198 -2.31 -8.34 -24.12
N LEU A 199 -3.19 -7.93 -25.02
CA LEU A 199 -3.05 -8.10 -26.46
C LEU A 199 -2.82 -6.75 -27.14
N ASN A 200 -1.80 -6.67 -27.97
CA ASN A 200 -1.41 -5.45 -28.66
C ASN A 200 -1.67 -5.56 -30.17
N PHE A 201 -2.34 -4.57 -30.75
CA PHE A 201 -2.69 -4.49 -32.17
C PHE A 201 -2.10 -3.22 -32.76
N SER A 202 -1.38 -3.33 -33.91
CA SER A 202 -0.71 -2.19 -34.51
C SER A 202 -1.66 -1.18 -35.16
N SER A 203 -2.89 -1.61 -35.45
CA SER A 203 -3.93 -0.80 -36.08
C SER A 203 -5.34 -1.31 -35.75
N LEU A 204 -6.36 -0.50 -36.08
CA LEU A 204 -7.77 -0.94 -36.06
C LEU A 204 -8.03 -2.11 -37.01
N ASP A 205 -7.42 -2.10 -38.18
CA ASP A 205 -7.58 -3.19 -39.16
C ASP A 205 -7.01 -4.50 -38.61
N ASP A 206 -5.87 -4.46 -37.95
CA ASP A 206 -5.29 -5.63 -37.27
C ASP A 206 -6.19 -6.09 -36.13
N PHE A 207 -6.78 -5.17 -35.36
CA PHE A 207 -7.72 -5.52 -34.30
C PHE A 207 -8.96 -6.22 -34.84
N TYR A 208 -9.60 -5.70 -35.88
CA TYR A 208 -10.77 -6.33 -36.49
C TYR A 208 -10.45 -7.66 -37.18
N ALA A 209 -9.24 -7.84 -37.65
CA ALA A 209 -8.77 -9.09 -38.23
C ALA A 209 -8.27 -10.12 -37.18
N GLY A 210 -8.18 -9.73 -35.91
CA GLY A 210 -7.61 -10.58 -34.86
C GLY A 210 -6.08 -10.75 -34.95
N ASN A 211 -5.40 -9.90 -35.70
CA ASN A 211 -3.94 -9.95 -35.94
C ASN A 211 -3.17 -9.19 -34.85
N TYR A 212 -3.04 -9.77 -33.66
CA TYR A 212 -2.21 -9.18 -32.62
C TYR A 212 -0.72 -9.32 -32.95
N ASN A 213 0.05 -8.26 -32.65
CA ASN A 213 1.51 -8.27 -32.85
C ASN A 213 2.26 -8.71 -31.59
N ARG A 214 1.62 -8.67 -30.44
CA ARG A 214 2.22 -9.03 -29.15
C ARG A 214 1.17 -9.45 -28.14
N VAL A 215 1.47 -10.50 -27.40
CA VAL A 215 0.73 -10.93 -26.20
C VAL A 215 1.67 -10.86 -25.02
N GLU A 216 1.23 -10.28 -23.93
CA GLU A 216 1.95 -10.28 -22.66
C GLU A 216 1.07 -10.93 -21.59
N VAL A 217 1.64 -11.89 -20.85
CA VAL A 217 0.99 -12.56 -19.73
C VAL A 217 1.97 -12.71 -18.58
N PHE A 218 1.45 -12.75 -17.38
CA PHE A 218 2.23 -13.14 -16.22
C PHE A 218 2.15 -14.66 -16.08
N ALA A 219 3.29 -15.31 -16.03
CA ALA A 219 3.39 -16.75 -15.90
C ALA A 219 4.20 -17.11 -14.65
N VAL A 220 3.86 -18.21 -14.03
CA VAL A 220 4.56 -18.81 -12.89
C VAL A 220 5.11 -20.16 -13.29
N SER A 221 6.35 -20.43 -12.90
CA SER A 221 6.92 -21.77 -12.98
C SER A 221 6.68 -22.48 -11.65
N ILE A 222 5.99 -23.59 -11.68
CA ILE A 222 5.72 -24.41 -10.48
C ILE A 222 7.00 -25.09 -10.00
N ASP A 223 7.94 -25.38 -10.92
CA ASP A 223 9.25 -25.96 -10.63
C ASP A 223 10.36 -25.17 -11.33
N ALA A 224 11.49 -24.98 -10.68
CA ALA A 224 12.65 -24.33 -11.29
C ALA A 224 13.08 -25.10 -12.56
N GLY A 225 12.68 -24.59 -13.74
CA GLY A 225 12.92 -25.21 -15.04
C GLY A 225 11.81 -26.13 -15.57
N GLY A 226 10.66 -26.22 -14.89
CA GLY A 226 9.48 -26.97 -15.31
C GLY A 226 8.61 -26.24 -16.34
N PRO A 227 7.55 -26.88 -16.84
CA PRO A 227 6.59 -26.22 -17.73
C PRO A 227 5.90 -25.06 -17.01
N TYR A 228 5.72 -23.97 -17.73
CA TYR A 228 5.05 -22.77 -17.23
C TYR A 228 3.55 -23.01 -17.13
N SER A 229 2.95 -22.69 -15.98
CA SER A 229 1.50 -22.58 -15.88
C SER A 229 1.09 -21.10 -15.78
N LEU A 230 -0.10 -20.82 -16.28
CA LEU A 230 -0.68 -19.48 -16.11
C LEU A 230 -1.08 -19.34 -14.65
N VAL A 231 -0.78 -18.18 -14.07
CA VAL A 231 -1.11 -17.84 -12.66
C VAL A 231 -2.60 -17.93 -12.35
N ARG A 232 -3.45 -17.97 -13.38
CA ARG A 232 -4.91 -18.12 -13.27
C ARG A 232 -5.36 -19.33 -12.46
N ASP A 233 -4.55 -20.40 -12.45
CA ASP A 233 -4.91 -21.64 -11.76
C ASP A 233 -4.61 -21.57 -10.23
N ASP A 234 -3.62 -20.76 -9.84
CA ASP A 234 -3.31 -20.48 -8.43
C ASP A 234 -2.68 -19.08 -8.25
N PRO A 235 -3.50 -18.04 -8.10
CA PRO A 235 -3.00 -16.67 -7.90
C PRO A 235 -2.30 -16.44 -6.57
N ALA A 236 -2.34 -17.40 -5.67
CA ALA A 236 -1.63 -17.35 -4.40
C ALA A 236 -0.14 -17.69 -4.52
N LEU A 237 0.29 -18.37 -5.59
CA LEU A 237 1.69 -18.76 -5.79
C LEU A 237 2.64 -17.56 -5.87
N PRO A 238 2.38 -16.48 -6.66
CA PRO A 238 3.25 -15.34 -6.75
C PRO A 238 3.01 -14.30 -5.65
N ALA A 239 2.12 -14.58 -4.70
CA ALA A 239 1.81 -13.62 -3.64
C ALA A 239 3.00 -13.43 -2.69
N ALA A 240 3.30 -12.18 -2.36
CA ALA A 240 4.20 -11.86 -1.28
C ALA A 240 3.57 -12.22 0.07
N ARG A 241 4.30 -12.94 0.92
CA ARG A 241 3.92 -13.25 2.30
C ARG A 241 5.11 -13.02 3.19
N PHE A 242 4.98 -12.10 4.12
CA PHE A 242 6.05 -11.78 5.06
C PHE A 242 5.50 -11.03 6.26
N ASP A 243 6.21 -11.16 7.38
CA ASP A 243 5.93 -10.41 8.59
C ASP A 243 6.91 -9.25 8.72
N ILE A 244 6.48 -8.20 9.38
CA ILE A 244 7.32 -7.08 9.79
C ILE A 244 7.16 -6.93 11.29
N ASP A 245 8.27 -7.06 12.01
CA ASP A 245 8.35 -6.85 13.43
C ASP A 245 9.15 -5.58 13.74
N GLU A 246 8.51 -4.65 14.43
CA GLU A 246 9.11 -3.39 14.87
C GLU A 246 9.09 -3.33 16.40
N THR A 247 10.24 -3.08 17.02
CA THR A 247 10.34 -2.85 18.47
C THR A 247 10.96 -1.49 18.72
N ILE A 248 10.35 -0.74 19.62
CA ILE A 248 10.75 0.63 19.92
C ILE A 248 10.86 0.80 21.43
N MET A 249 11.99 1.35 21.88
CA MET A 249 12.21 1.76 23.25
C MET A 249 12.64 3.21 23.26
N TYR A 250 12.13 3.98 24.19
CA TYR A 250 12.55 5.38 24.33
C TYR A 250 12.50 5.86 25.76
N ILE A 251 13.36 6.84 26.03
CA ILE A 251 13.34 7.66 27.24
C ILE A 251 13.65 9.10 26.87
N GLN A 252 12.96 10.03 27.47
CA GLN A 252 13.13 11.46 27.31
C GLN A 252 13.00 12.15 28.66
N ASP A 253 13.84 13.13 28.92
CA ASP A 253 13.76 14.01 30.08
C ASP A 253 13.54 15.45 29.58
N GLU A 254 12.52 16.11 30.10
CA GLU A 254 12.26 17.52 29.97
C GLU A 254 12.67 18.16 31.30
N TRP A 255 13.81 18.87 31.28
CA TRP A 255 14.41 19.45 32.46
C TRP A 255 14.23 20.97 32.46
N GLN A 256 13.51 21.48 33.47
CA GLN A 256 13.41 22.93 33.75
C GLN A 256 14.63 23.37 34.53
N VAL A 257 15.67 23.84 33.84
CA VAL A 257 16.96 24.23 34.44
C VAL A 257 16.83 25.50 35.27
N SER A 258 15.96 26.41 34.84
CA SER A 258 15.63 27.68 35.51
C SER A 258 14.28 28.18 35.01
N ASP A 259 13.77 29.26 35.61
CA ASP A 259 12.51 29.89 35.17
C ASP A 259 12.52 30.30 33.68
N THR A 260 13.70 30.44 33.09
CA THR A 260 13.88 30.91 31.71
C THR A 260 14.48 29.89 30.76
N LEU A 261 14.92 28.71 31.24
CA LEU A 261 15.59 27.72 30.42
C LEU A 261 15.04 26.34 30.67
N SER A 262 14.51 25.71 29.61
CA SER A 262 14.20 24.29 29.59
C SER A 262 15.06 23.54 28.56
N LEU A 263 15.43 22.31 28.89
CA LEU A 263 16.19 21.39 28.05
C LEU A 263 15.41 20.11 27.86
N VAL A 264 15.51 19.52 26.67
CA VAL A 264 14.96 18.21 26.40
C VAL A 264 16.05 17.29 25.91
N PHE A 265 16.23 16.16 26.57
CA PHE A 265 17.13 15.08 26.16
C PHE A 265 16.34 13.81 25.93
N GLY A 266 16.62 13.12 24.85
CA GLY A 266 15.94 11.86 24.60
C GLY A 266 16.78 10.92 23.75
N VAL A 267 16.50 9.65 23.91
CA VAL A 267 17.01 8.60 23.04
C VAL A 267 15.87 7.66 22.69
N ARG A 268 15.79 7.30 21.42
CA ARG A 268 14.87 6.28 20.89
C ARG A 268 15.70 5.21 20.23
N HIS A 269 15.44 3.99 20.59
CA HIS A 269 16.00 2.78 19.99
C HIS A 269 14.92 2.11 19.17
N TYR A 270 15.24 1.72 17.95
CA TYR A 270 14.32 1.14 16.98
C TYR A 270 14.95 -0.09 16.36
N ASP A 271 14.29 -1.23 16.50
CA ASP A 271 14.63 -2.49 15.86
C ASP A 271 13.56 -2.80 14.80
N PHE A 272 14.01 -3.21 13.64
CA PHE A 272 13.19 -3.64 12.51
C PHE A 272 13.67 -4.99 12.01
N ASP A 273 12.75 -5.92 11.85
CA ASP A 273 13.04 -7.26 11.34
C ASP A 273 11.97 -7.75 10.36
N ILE A 274 12.40 -8.43 9.30
CA ILE A 274 11.58 -9.27 8.43
C ILE A 274 12.15 -10.68 8.51
N PRO A 275 11.53 -11.58 9.30
CA PRO A 275 12.11 -12.90 9.58
C PRO A 275 12.13 -13.82 8.36
N GLN A 276 11.26 -13.61 7.38
CA GLN A 276 11.22 -14.40 6.17
C GLN A 276 12.31 -13.98 5.17
N GLN A 277 12.71 -14.91 4.33
CA GLN A 277 13.61 -14.66 3.21
C GLN A 277 12.88 -14.89 1.89
N THR A 278 13.22 -14.08 0.88
CA THR A 278 12.78 -14.33 -0.50
C THR A 278 13.43 -15.60 -1.06
N LEU A 279 12.86 -16.17 -2.11
CA LEU A 279 13.48 -17.29 -2.81
C LEU A 279 14.83 -16.87 -3.41
N LEU A 280 15.84 -17.72 -3.25
CA LEU A 280 17.17 -17.47 -3.81
C LEU A 280 17.16 -17.58 -5.33
N ASN A 281 17.49 -16.51 -6.01
CA ASN A 281 17.74 -16.52 -7.44
C ASN A 281 19.22 -16.74 -7.72
N THR A 282 19.59 -17.98 -8.06
CA THR A 282 20.98 -18.38 -8.33
C THR A 282 21.56 -17.69 -9.57
N SER A 283 20.74 -17.38 -10.57
CA SER A 283 21.14 -16.62 -11.74
C SER A 283 21.50 -15.17 -11.40
N TYR A 284 20.76 -14.58 -10.46
CA TYR A 284 21.06 -13.26 -9.93
C TYR A 284 22.40 -13.27 -9.17
N GLU A 285 22.57 -14.21 -8.27
CA GLU A 285 23.83 -14.37 -7.48
C GLU A 285 25.04 -14.56 -8.43
N SER A 286 24.91 -15.45 -9.43
CA SER A 286 25.97 -15.69 -10.42
C SER A 286 26.33 -14.45 -11.24
N LYS A 287 25.35 -13.61 -11.57
CA LYS A 287 25.53 -12.43 -12.42
C LYS A 287 26.09 -11.23 -11.65
N PHE A 288 25.65 -11.02 -10.42
CA PHE A 288 25.93 -9.81 -9.65
C PHE A 288 26.86 -10.03 -8.46
N GLY A 289 27.16 -11.29 -8.08
CA GLY A 289 28.10 -11.62 -7.01
C GLY A 289 27.54 -11.47 -5.59
N PHE A 290 26.23 -11.21 -5.43
CA PHE A 290 25.55 -11.17 -4.12
C PHE A 290 24.14 -11.78 -4.20
N ARG A 291 23.62 -12.19 -3.04
CA ARG A 291 22.35 -12.92 -2.94
C ARG A 291 21.17 -11.94 -2.87
N ASN A 292 20.05 -12.30 -3.51
CA ASN A 292 18.81 -11.52 -3.43
C ASN A 292 17.96 -11.83 -2.18
N ASN A 293 18.30 -12.87 -1.42
CA ASN A 293 17.52 -13.38 -0.28
C ASN A 293 18.17 -13.08 1.08
N ALA A 294 18.88 -11.97 1.20
CA ALA A 294 19.37 -11.51 2.49
C ALA A 294 18.21 -11.19 3.44
N THR A 295 18.40 -11.46 4.73
CA THR A 295 17.48 -11.00 5.77
C THR A 295 17.47 -9.47 5.82
N VAL A 296 16.31 -8.90 6.07
CA VAL A 296 16.14 -7.46 6.24
C VAL A 296 15.94 -7.18 7.72
N SER A 297 17.02 -6.86 8.40
CA SER A 297 17.00 -6.50 9.82
C SER A 297 17.96 -5.34 10.07
N TYR A 298 17.55 -4.38 10.87
CA TYR A 298 18.42 -3.27 11.26
C TYR A 298 17.96 -2.64 12.57
N THR A 299 18.91 -2.01 13.24
CA THR A 299 18.72 -1.30 14.50
C THR A 299 19.22 0.12 14.35
N ILE A 300 18.46 1.08 14.88
CA ILE A 300 18.84 2.50 14.86
C ILE A 300 18.65 3.10 16.23
N THR A 301 19.69 3.79 16.73
CA THR A 301 19.62 4.60 17.94
C THR A 301 19.55 6.07 17.57
N GLN A 302 18.57 6.79 18.08
CA GLN A 302 18.20 8.13 17.70
C GLN A 302 18.26 9.09 18.90
N PRO A 303 19.45 9.68 19.21
CA PRO A 303 19.56 10.70 20.24
C PRO A 303 18.90 12.01 19.77
N ARG A 304 18.33 12.72 20.73
CA ARG A 304 17.67 14.03 20.55
C ARG A 304 18.06 14.96 21.67
N PHE A 305 18.24 16.23 21.33
CA PHE A 305 18.46 17.32 22.26
C PHE A 305 17.76 18.56 21.73
N SER A 306 17.07 19.29 22.60
CA SER A 306 16.58 20.64 22.31
C SER A 306 16.62 21.51 23.54
N PHE A 307 16.56 22.80 23.32
CA PHE A 307 16.42 23.80 24.38
C PHE A 307 15.37 24.82 23.97
N ASP A 308 14.75 25.41 24.98
CA ASP A 308 13.91 26.59 24.90
C ASP A 308 14.36 27.57 25.99
N MET A 309 14.64 28.81 25.60
CA MET A 309 15.12 29.84 26.49
C MET A 309 14.33 31.14 26.32
N ASP A 310 13.70 31.59 27.37
CA ASP A 310 13.15 32.96 27.42
C ASP A 310 14.28 33.97 27.44
N VAL A 311 14.31 34.82 26.43
CA VAL A 311 15.32 35.89 26.26
C VAL A 311 14.70 37.29 26.34
N SER A 312 13.46 37.39 26.79
CA SER A 312 12.70 38.64 26.87
C SER A 312 13.47 39.71 27.65
N ASP A 313 13.79 39.41 28.87
CA ASP A 313 14.47 40.36 29.76
C ASP A 313 15.92 40.59 29.34
N SER A 314 16.63 39.56 28.89
CA SER A 314 18.07 39.64 28.56
C SER A 314 18.35 40.46 27.28
N LEU A 315 17.45 40.40 26.28
CA LEU A 315 17.62 41.08 24.99
C LEU A 315 16.84 42.41 24.90
N PHE A 316 15.71 42.53 25.57
CA PHE A 316 14.75 43.62 25.37
C PHE A 316 14.47 44.43 26.63
N GLY A 317 14.81 43.89 27.82
CA GLY A 317 14.61 44.57 29.12
C GLY A 317 13.16 45.03 29.30
N ASP A 318 12.98 46.23 29.84
CA ASP A 318 11.67 46.87 30.09
C ASP A 318 11.05 47.46 28.81
N SER A 319 11.19 46.82 27.65
CA SER A 319 10.65 47.32 26.40
C SER A 319 9.11 47.22 26.34
N ASP A 320 8.42 48.31 26.28
CA ASP A 320 6.95 48.35 26.08
C ASP A 320 6.48 47.75 24.74
N LYS A 321 7.40 47.42 23.83
CA LYS A 321 7.11 46.93 22.50
C LYS A 321 7.26 45.41 22.34
N VAL A 322 8.05 44.78 23.19
CA VAL A 322 8.29 43.33 23.15
C VAL A 322 7.82 42.71 24.47
N VAL A 323 6.73 41.97 24.43
CA VAL A 323 6.10 41.36 25.60
C VAL A 323 6.74 40.00 25.93
N ALA A 324 7.20 39.28 24.91
CA ALA A 324 7.87 37.98 25.07
C ALA A 324 8.81 37.71 23.89
N ALA A 325 9.96 37.12 24.18
CA ALA A 325 10.89 36.62 23.16
C ALA A 325 11.51 35.32 23.63
N SER A 326 11.53 34.29 22.77
CA SER A 326 12.16 33.02 23.07
C SER A 326 13.21 32.66 22.01
N LEU A 327 14.20 31.92 22.41
CA LEU A 327 15.20 31.29 21.55
C LEU A 327 15.11 29.79 21.72
N THR A 328 14.75 29.08 20.63
CA THR A 328 14.65 27.64 20.59
C THR A 328 15.64 27.04 19.62
N GLY A 329 16.17 25.86 19.94
CA GLY A 329 17.07 25.16 19.05
C GLY A 329 17.20 23.69 19.45
N GLY A 330 17.75 22.89 18.56
CA GLY A 330 17.91 21.46 18.86
C GLY A 330 18.66 20.71 17.76
N TYR A 331 19.01 19.48 18.10
CA TYR A 331 19.63 18.52 17.21
C TYR A 331 19.06 17.13 17.50
N GLY A 332 18.80 16.34 16.44
CA GLY A 332 18.33 14.98 16.60
C GLY A 332 18.55 14.13 15.37
N LEU A 333 18.64 12.84 15.59
CA LEU A 333 18.58 11.84 14.55
C LEU A 333 17.15 11.32 14.44
N PHE A 334 16.66 11.21 13.21
CA PHE A 334 15.31 10.75 12.91
C PHE A 334 15.36 9.71 11.81
N HIS A 335 14.58 8.66 11.98
CA HIS A 335 14.40 7.61 11.00
C HIS A 335 13.05 7.77 10.29
N GLY A 336 13.06 7.67 8.96
CA GLY A 336 11.83 7.58 8.15
C GLY A 336 11.38 6.13 8.02
N ARG A 337 10.09 5.88 8.05
CA ARG A 337 9.55 4.53 7.78
C ARG A 337 9.80 4.13 6.33
N LEU A 338 10.27 2.89 6.13
CA LEU A 338 10.41 2.33 4.79
C LEU A 338 9.03 1.96 4.22
N PRO A 339 8.75 2.26 2.94
CA PRO A 339 7.50 1.84 2.31
C PRO A 339 7.41 0.32 2.23
N LYS A 340 6.38 -0.27 2.86
CA LYS A 340 6.14 -1.73 2.90
C LYS A 340 6.04 -2.36 1.50
N VAL A 341 5.61 -1.59 0.49
CA VAL A 341 5.52 -2.02 -0.92
C VAL A 341 6.89 -2.42 -1.52
N PHE A 342 8.00 -1.88 -1.05
CA PHE A 342 9.32 -2.27 -1.53
C PHE A 342 9.65 -3.71 -1.14
N PHE A 343 9.31 -4.11 0.08
CA PHE A 343 9.46 -5.49 0.54
C PHE A 343 8.49 -6.41 -0.20
N SER A 344 7.23 -6.02 -0.32
CA SER A 344 6.23 -6.77 -1.06
C SER A 344 6.66 -7.09 -2.50
N ASN A 345 7.23 -6.12 -3.22
CA ASN A 345 7.76 -6.36 -4.56
C ASN A 345 8.97 -7.31 -4.57
N GLY A 346 9.80 -7.30 -3.53
CA GLY A 346 10.92 -8.23 -3.37
C GLY A 346 10.46 -9.66 -3.12
N PHE A 347 9.44 -9.86 -2.28
CA PHE A 347 8.88 -11.17 -1.95
C PHE A 347 8.04 -11.76 -3.08
N GLY A 348 7.20 -10.97 -3.74
CA GLY A 348 6.30 -11.43 -4.80
C GLY A 348 6.96 -11.57 -6.18
N ARG A 349 8.20 -11.10 -6.37
CA ARG A 349 8.85 -11.06 -7.69
C ARG A 349 10.33 -11.40 -7.62
N SER A 350 10.65 -12.53 -7.02
CA SER A 350 12.04 -13.03 -6.93
C SER A 350 12.63 -13.41 -8.30
N SER A 351 11.80 -13.51 -9.35
CA SER A 351 12.14 -14.00 -10.70
C SER A 351 12.67 -15.44 -10.71
N VAL A 352 12.35 -16.22 -9.69
CA VAL A 352 12.66 -17.65 -9.61
C VAL A 352 11.47 -18.45 -10.11
N ASP A 353 10.29 -18.08 -9.66
CA ASP A 353 9.02 -18.75 -9.85
C ASP A 353 8.02 -17.91 -10.64
N SER A 354 8.30 -16.63 -10.88
CA SER A 354 7.41 -15.73 -11.63
C SER A 354 8.16 -14.90 -12.67
N PHE A 355 7.59 -14.74 -13.86
CA PHE A 355 8.15 -13.90 -14.92
C PHE A 355 7.05 -13.44 -15.90
N TYR A 356 7.37 -12.37 -16.63
CA TYR A 356 6.56 -11.93 -17.75
C TYR A 356 6.91 -12.73 -18.99
N SER A 357 5.93 -13.40 -19.57
CA SER A 357 6.08 -14.02 -20.87
C SER A 357 5.58 -13.06 -21.95
N ARG A 358 6.41 -12.86 -22.97
CA ARG A 358 6.09 -12.05 -24.13
C ARG A 358 6.17 -12.92 -25.38
N PHE A 359 5.05 -13.04 -26.09
CA PHE A 359 4.99 -13.77 -27.34
C PHE A 359 4.81 -12.78 -28.49
N GLY A 360 5.58 -12.96 -29.58
CA GLY A 360 5.37 -12.27 -30.86
C GLY A 360 4.11 -12.76 -31.57
N GLY A 361 3.53 -11.93 -32.44
CA GLY A 361 2.31 -12.27 -33.18
C GLY A 361 2.40 -13.52 -34.05
N GLY A 362 1.29 -14.23 -34.20
CA GLY A 362 1.12 -15.36 -35.11
C GLY A 362 1.06 -16.74 -34.47
N GLY A 363 1.13 -16.86 -33.13
CA GLY A 363 0.86 -18.12 -32.42
C GLY A 363 -0.61 -18.27 -32.06
N PRO A 364 -1.12 -19.51 -31.84
CA PRO A 364 -2.47 -19.70 -31.33
C PRO A 364 -2.58 -19.02 -29.97
N CYS A 365 -3.68 -18.29 -29.80
CA CYS A 365 -3.96 -17.61 -28.54
C CYS A 365 -4.22 -18.65 -27.44
N LEU A 366 -3.22 -18.96 -26.64
CA LEU A 366 -3.32 -19.90 -25.51
C LEU A 366 -4.30 -19.43 -24.40
N LEU A 367 -4.80 -18.20 -24.51
CA LEU A 367 -5.72 -17.62 -23.53
C LEU A 367 -7.16 -18.17 -23.62
N TYR A 368 -7.51 -18.87 -24.70
CA TYR A 368 -8.88 -19.31 -24.97
C TYR A 368 -9.06 -20.81 -25.23
N THR A 369 -8.04 -21.65 -25.02
CA THR A 369 -8.14 -23.08 -25.43
C THR A 369 -8.42 -24.05 -24.31
N SER A 370 -8.79 -23.66 -23.13
CA SER A 370 -9.08 -24.63 -22.07
C SER A 370 -10.47 -24.50 -21.57
N ASP A 371 -11.51 -24.34 -21.87
CA ASP A 371 -12.80 -24.55 -21.16
C ASP A 371 -14.07 -24.01 -21.86
N ALA A 372 -14.10 -24.07 -23.17
CA ALA A 372 -15.39 -23.97 -23.88
C ALA A 372 -15.95 -25.34 -24.28
N ALA A 373 -15.55 -26.42 -23.60
CA ALA A 373 -16.06 -27.77 -23.81
C ALA A 373 -16.10 -28.52 -22.49
N ASP A 374 -17.12 -28.19 -21.66
CA ASP A 374 -17.90 -29.17 -20.88
C ASP A 374 -19.24 -28.56 -20.45
#